data_88cea2f0fa9ea4e39ce14d4306b51740
#
_entry.id   88cea2f0fa9ea4e39ce14d4306b51740
#
_cell.length_a   1.000
_cell.length_b   1.000
_cell.length_c   1.000
_cell.angle_alpha   90.00
_cell.angle_beta   90.00
_cell.angle_gamma   90.00
#
_symmetry.space_group_name_H-M   'P 1'
#
loop_
_entity.id
_entity.type
_entity.pdbx_description
1 polymer ?
#
loop_
_entity_poly.entity_id
_entity_poly.type
_entity_poly.pdbx_seq_one_letter_code
_entity_poly.pdbx_strand_id
1 'polypeptide(L)'
;RLGIMAVLMVNEEADFNFLREQLALTDGNLASHTRALEELGYIVCNKSFVGRKPRTAFQATSQGREAFKSHIEALEQFLKSE
;
A
#
# COMPACT_ATOMS: atom_id res chain seq x y z
N ARG A 1 -2.86 -7.14 -0.87
CA ARG A 1 -2.40 -6.07 -1.77
C ARG A 1 -3.35 -4.90 -1.83
N LEU A 2 -4.64 -5.19 -2.02
CA LEU A 2 -5.64 -4.13 -2.13
C LEU A 2 -5.74 -3.32 -0.83
N GLY A 3 -5.67 -3.98 0.31
CA GLY A 3 -5.70 -3.31 1.60
C GLY A 3 -4.54 -2.34 1.80
N ILE A 4 -3.34 -2.71 1.34
CA ILE A 4 -2.16 -1.85 1.43
C ILE A 4 -2.39 -0.58 0.60
N MET A 5 -2.85 -0.73 -0.63
CA MET A 5 -3.14 0.39 -1.51
C MET A 5 -4.23 1.29 -0.92
N ALA A 6 -5.27 0.70 -0.32
CA ALA A 6 -6.35 1.46 0.30
C ALA A 6 -5.82 2.36 1.43
N VAL A 7 -4.94 1.84 2.27
CA VAL A 7 -4.32 2.62 3.35
C VAL A 7 -3.48 3.75 2.77
N LEU A 8 -2.70 3.48 1.72
CA LEU A 8 -1.81 4.47 1.10
C LEU A 8 -2.56 5.50 0.26
N MET A 9 -3.82 5.25 -0.09
CA MET A 9 -4.64 6.25 -0.76
C MET A 9 -5.10 7.36 0.18
N VAL A 10 -5.29 7.04 1.46
CA VAL A 10 -5.77 7.99 2.47
C VAL A 10 -4.67 8.49 3.40
N ASN A 11 -3.48 7.99 3.25
CA ASN A 11 -2.31 8.42 4.02
C ASN A 11 -1.18 8.78 3.05
N GLU A 12 -0.53 9.89 3.30
CA GLU A 12 0.60 10.30 2.47
C GLU A 12 1.74 9.29 2.55
N GLU A 13 1.93 8.72 3.73
CA GLU A 13 2.97 7.73 4.01
C GLU A 13 2.48 6.82 5.12
N ALA A 14 2.87 5.55 5.08
CA ALA A 14 2.57 4.60 6.15
C ALA A 14 3.77 3.71 6.38
N ASP A 15 4.18 3.54 7.64
CA ASP A 15 5.30 2.68 7.94
C ASP A 15 4.89 1.21 8.03
N PHE A 16 5.90 0.35 8.04
CA PHE A 16 5.71 -1.09 8.06
C PHE A 16 4.85 -1.56 9.25
N ASN A 17 5.13 -1.06 10.43
CA ASN A 17 4.40 -1.46 11.62
C ASN A 17 2.94 -1.03 11.57
N PHE A 18 2.69 0.18 11.09
CA PHE A 18 1.33 0.70 10.95
C PHE A 18 0.51 -0.17 9.99
N LEU A 19 1.08 -0.50 8.83
CA LEU A 19 0.41 -1.34 7.84
C LEU A 19 0.14 -2.73 8.39
N ARG A 20 1.11 -3.32 9.08
CA ARG A 20 0.96 -4.65 9.67
C ARG A 20 -0.20 -4.69 10.66
N GLU A 21 -0.28 -3.68 11.53
CA GLU A 21 -1.34 -3.61 12.53
C GLU A 21 -2.71 -3.33 11.92
N GLN A 22 -2.77 -2.37 11.00
CA GLN A 22 -4.03 -2.01 10.35
C GLN A 22 -4.63 -3.16 9.56
N LEU A 23 -3.81 -3.97 8.93
CA LEU A 23 -4.26 -5.03 8.06
C LEU A 23 -4.21 -6.41 8.71
N ALA A 24 -3.77 -6.48 9.96
CA ALA A 24 -3.64 -7.72 10.73
C ALA A 24 -2.84 -8.78 9.97
N LEU A 25 -1.73 -8.37 9.36
CA LEU A 25 -0.86 -9.24 8.59
C LEU A 25 0.36 -9.68 9.40
N THR A 26 0.97 -10.79 9.00
CA THR A 26 2.27 -11.18 9.52
C THR A 26 3.36 -10.37 8.81
N ASP A 27 4.53 -10.28 9.43
CA ASP A 27 5.69 -9.61 8.84
C ASP A 27 6.02 -10.16 7.46
N GLY A 28 6.02 -11.48 7.33
CA GLY A 28 6.34 -12.15 6.07
C GLY A 28 5.32 -11.86 4.98
N ASN A 29 4.03 -11.88 5.31
CA ASN A 29 2.99 -11.59 4.34
C ASN A 29 3.05 -10.15 3.88
N LEU A 30 3.23 -9.21 4.82
CA LEU A 30 3.34 -7.79 4.48
C LEU A 30 4.58 -7.55 3.60
N ALA A 31 5.72 -8.10 3.98
CA ALA A 31 6.96 -7.95 3.20
C ALA A 31 6.79 -8.48 1.78
N SER A 32 6.15 -9.63 1.63
CA SER A 32 5.89 -10.22 0.32
C SER A 32 4.99 -9.34 -0.54
N HIS A 33 3.91 -8.83 0.03
CA HIS A 33 2.96 -7.98 -0.70
C HIS A 33 3.57 -6.62 -1.07
N THR A 34 4.31 -6.00 -0.17
CA THR A 34 4.95 -4.70 -0.46
C THR A 34 6.01 -4.86 -1.54
N ARG A 35 6.77 -5.96 -1.51
CA ARG A 35 7.77 -6.22 -2.56
C ARG A 35 7.10 -6.35 -3.93
N ALA A 36 6.00 -7.09 -4.00
CA ALA A 36 5.27 -7.24 -5.25
C ALA A 36 4.74 -5.89 -5.77
N LEU A 37 4.21 -5.05 -4.90
CA LEU A 37 3.72 -3.73 -5.27
C LEU A 37 4.85 -2.79 -5.72
N GLU A 38 6.01 -2.88 -5.08
CA GLU A 38 7.20 -2.13 -5.50
C GLU A 38 7.65 -2.55 -6.89
N GLU A 39 7.67 -3.84 -7.17
CA GLU A 39 8.05 -4.38 -8.48
C GLU A 39 7.12 -3.90 -9.58
N LEU A 40 5.84 -3.74 -9.27
CA LEU A 40 4.86 -3.21 -10.21
C LEU A 40 4.97 -1.68 -10.38
N GLY A 41 5.75 -1.03 -9.53
CA GLY A 41 5.88 0.42 -9.57
C GLY A 41 4.72 1.16 -8.90
N TYR A 42 3.92 0.48 -8.11
CA TYR A 42 2.74 1.07 -7.47
C TYR A 42 3.03 1.75 -6.16
N ILE A 43 4.10 1.35 -5.48
CA ILE A 43 4.55 1.97 -4.24
C ILE A 43 6.05 2.15 -4.25
N VAL A 44 6.55 3.07 -3.41
CA VAL A 44 7.97 3.24 -3.16
C VAL A 44 8.23 3.03 -1.67
N CYS A 45 9.42 2.50 -1.37
CA CYS A 45 9.85 2.25 -0.01
C CYS A 45 10.87 3.32 0.37
N ASN A 46 10.63 3.97 1.49
CA ASN A 46 11.54 4.97 2.05
C ASN A 46 12.10 4.44 3.37
N LYS A 47 13.41 4.25 3.43
CA LYS A 47 14.07 3.79 4.64
C LYS A 47 14.77 4.96 5.29
N SER A 48 14.58 5.08 6.59
CA SER A 48 15.16 6.17 7.37
C SER A 48 15.43 5.71 8.79
N PHE A 49 15.91 6.62 9.61
CA PHE A 49 16.13 6.37 11.04
C PHE A 49 15.35 7.40 11.83
N VAL A 50 14.71 6.93 12.91
CA VAL A 50 14.11 7.79 13.91
C VAL A 50 14.95 7.59 15.18
N GLY A 51 15.86 8.53 15.43
CA GLY A 51 16.90 8.33 16.41
C GLY A 51 17.84 7.22 15.92
N ARG A 52 17.95 6.14 16.68
CA ARG A 52 18.75 4.98 16.31
C ARG A 52 17.95 3.82 15.74
N LYS A 53 16.63 3.98 15.63
CA LYS A 53 15.76 2.91 15.15
C LYS A 53 15.50 3.06 13.65
N PRO A 54 15.70 1.99 12.88
CA PRO A 54 15.37 2.04 11.45
C PRO A 54 13.85 2.12 11.28
N ARG A 55 13.44 2.89 10.29
CA ARG A 55 12.03 3.04 9.93
C ARG A 55 11.87 2.74 8.45
N THR A 56 10.97 1.83 8.14
CA THR A 56 10.61 1.50 6.76
C THR A 56 9.20 2.01 6.52
N ALA A 57 9.05 2.88 5.55
CA ALA A 57 7.76 3.49 5.22
C ALA A 57 7.50 3.39 3.72
N PHE A 58 6.23 3.47 3.35
CA PHE A 58 5.79 3.31 1.97
C PHE A 58 4.87 4.46 1.57
N GLN A 59 4.93 4.79 0.27
CA GLN A 59 4.04 5.77 -0.34
C GLN A 59 3.52 5.20 -1.65
N ALA A 60 2.28 5.51 -1.99
CA ALA A 60 1.74 5.18 -3.30
C ALA A 60 2.34 6.10 -4.35
N THR A 61 2.70 5.55 -5.50
CA THR A 61 3.13 6.32 -6.65
C THR A 61 1.90 6.83 -7.41
N SER A 62 2.11 7.75 -8.36
CA SER A 62 1.03 8.19 -9.25
C SER A 62 0.44 7.01 -10.01
N GLN A 63 1.31 6.10 -10.47
CA GLN A 63 0.89 4.89 -11.16
C GLN A 63 0.04 3.98 -10.27
N GLY A 64 0.46 3.83 -9.01
CA GLY A 64 -0.29 3.04 -8.04
C GLY A 64 -1.65 3.63 -7.73
N ARG A 65 -1.73 4.94 -7.59
CA ARG A 65 -2.98 5.65 -7.34
C ARG A 65 -3.95 5.50 -8.50
N GLU A 66 -3.46 5.63 -9.72
CA GLU A 66 -4.28 5.46 -10.93
C GLU A 66 -4.77 4.02 -11.06
N ALA A 67 -3.90 3.03 -10.81
CA ALA A 67 -4.28 1.63 -10.87
C ALA A 67 -5.37 1.30 -9.85
N PHE A 68 -5.23 1.80 -8.63
CA PHE A 68 -6.22 1.59 -7.58
C PHE A 68 -7.56 2.24 -7.93
N LYS A 69 -7.51 3.48 -8.41
CA LYS A 69 -8.71 4.22 -8.83
C LYS A 69 -9.45 3.48 -9.94
N SER A 70 -8.73 3.00 -10.95
CA SER A 70 -9.32 2.21 -12.03
C SER A 70 -9.99 0.94 -11.52
N HIS A 71 -9.35 0.28 -10.56
CA HIS A 71 -9.90 -0.93 -9.97
C HIS A 71 -11.22 -0.65 -9.24
N ILE A 72 -11.26 0.42 -8.47
CA ILE A 72 -12.47 0.81 -7.73
C ILE A 72 -13.59 1.21 -8.69
N GLU A 73 -13.27 1.96 -9.74
CA GLU A 73 -14.26 2.35 -10.75
C GLU A 73 -14.86 1.14 -11.45
N ALA A 74 -14.03 0.16 -11.79
CA ALA A 74 -14.50 -1.08 -12.41
C ALA A 74 -15.42 -1.84 -11.48
N LEU A 75 -15.08 -1.89 -10.20
CA LEU A 75 -15.91 -2.56 -9.20
C LEU A 75 -17.24 -1.84 -9.02
N GLU A 76 -17.25 -0.50 -8.99
CA GLU A 76 -18.47 0.29 -8.91
C GLU A 76 -19.39 0.04 -10.11
N GLN A 77 -18.83 -0.02 -11.32
CA GLN A 77 -19.60 -0.31 -12.51
C GLN A 77 -20.26 -1.69 -12.44
N PHE A 78 -19.52 -2.67 -11.94
CA PHE A 78 -20.04 -4.02 -11.76
C PHE A 78 -21.22 -4.02 -10.79
N LEU A 79 -21.12 -3.31 -9.68
CA LEU A 79 -22.18 -3.23 -8.68
C LEU A 79 -23.40 -2.49 -9.19
N LYS A 80 -23.22 -1.46 -10.02
CA LYS A 80 -24.33 -0.68 -10.59
C LYS A 80 -25.09 -1.44 -11.67
N SER A 81 -24.47 -2.42 -12.31
CA SER A 81 -25.09 -3.17 -13.39
C SER A 81 -26.09 -4.22 -12.88
N GLU A 82 -26.11 -4.44 -11.60
CA GLU A 82 -27.11 -5.28 -10.98
C GLU A 82 -28.38 -4.49 -10.68
#